data_9ed253ef59ab29c746bbd96c0fbf4c09
#
_entry.id   9ed253ef59ab29c746bbd96c0fbf4c09
#
_cell.length_a   1.000
_cell.length_b   1.000
_cell.length_c   1.000
_cell.angle_alpha   90.00
_cell.angle_beta   90.00
_cell.angle_gamma   90.00
#
_symmetry.space_group_name_H-M   'P 1'
#
loop_
_entity.id
_entity.type
_entity.pdbx_description
1 polymer ?
#
loop_
_entity_poly.entity_id
_entity_poly.type
_entity_poly.pdbx_seq_one_letter_code
_entity_poly.pdbx_strand_id
1 'polypeptide(L)'
;MTRRAAPAALALALLTTPAAAEGPSLPNRVALLQGLDKVTARVSAFQVPVGKEVRFGTLEITARACLVAPPTEPPESAAFLEIRDVGPVGDGKQVFSGWMFASSPALSALEHPVYDVWVVGCADPLPEGAPPPAPPPPSSPSRPRQNG
;
A
#
# COMPACT_ATOMS: atom_id res chain seq x y z
N MET A 1 -75.37 13.62 -11.83
CA MET A 1 -74.43 14.10 -10.79
C MET A 1 -73.33 13.09 -10.67
N THR A 2 -72.23 13.26 -11.40
CA THR A 2 -71.06 12.34 -11.43
C THR A 2 -69.89 13.00 -10.69
N ARG A 3 -69.58 12.49 -9.52
CA ARG A 3 -68.40 12.91 -8.76
C ARG A 3 -67.11 12.19 -9.31
N ARG A 4 -66.24 12.98 -9.88
CA ARG A 4 -64.91 12.51 -10.29
C ARG A 4 -63.98 12.53 -9.09
N ALA A 5 -63.45 11.35 -8.68
CA ALA A 5 -62.42 11.21 -7.71
C ALA A 5 -61.08 11.42 -8.40
N ALA A 6 -60.23 12.32 -7.88
CA ALA A 6 -58.87 12.53 -8.32
C ALA A 6 -57.94 11.57 -7.58
N PRO A 7 -56.95 10.93 -8.25
CA PRO A 7 -55.97 10.14 -7.57
C PRO A 7 -54.87 11.05 -6.96
N ALA A 8 -54.63 10.91 -5.66
CA ALA A 8 -53.48 11.53 -4.98
C ALA A 8 -52.20 10.76 -5.37
N ALA A 9 -51.32 11.42 -6.11
CA ALA A 9 -50.00 10.89 -6.42
C ALA A 9 -49.08 11.07 -5.20
N LEU A 10 -48.72 9.97 -4.58
CA LEU A 10 -47.72 9.91 -3.48
C LEU A 10 -46.33 10.01 -4.09
N ALA A 11 -45.68 11.17 -4.02
CA ALA A 11 -44.32 11.37 -4.47
C ALA A 11 -43.37 10.81 -3.39
N LEU A 12 -42.73 9.68 -3.69
CA LEU A 12 -41.68 9.07 -2.87
C LEU A 12 -40.37 9.84 -3.11
N ALA A 13 -39.97 10.72 -2.19
CA ALA A 13 -38.69 11.44 -2.23
C ALA A 13 -37.57 10.48 -1.86
N LEU A 14 -36.77 10.06 -2.82
CA LEU A 14 -35.50 9.35 -2.59
C LEU A 14 -34.50 10.34 -1.99
N LEU A 15 -34.22 10.19 -0.72
CA LEU A 15 -33.09 10.85 -0.04
C LEU A 15 -31.79 10.22 -0.54
N THR A 16 -31.14 10.82 -1.52
CA THR A 16 -29.78 10.48 -1.92
C THR A 16 -28.84 11.09 -0.89
N THR A 17 -28.27 10.26 0.00
CA THR A 17 -27.17 10.67 0.87
C THR A 17 -25.94 10.91 0.00
N PRO A 18 -25.29 12.09 0.06
CA PRO A 18 -24.01 12.27 -0.62
C PRO A 18 -22.99 11.36 0.05
N ALA A 19 -22.37 10.45 -0.73
CA ALA A 19 -21.19 9.76 -0.31
C ALA A 19 -20.11 10.83 -0.07
N ALA A 20 -19.55 10.88 1.15
CA ALA A 20 -18.41 11.72 1.44
C ALA A 20 -17.29 11.30 0.47
N ALA A 21 -16.92 12.19 -0.44
CA ALA A 21 -15.76 11.98 -1.29
C ALA A 21 -14.53 11.99 -0.38
N GLU A 22 -13.85 10.84 -0.27
CA GLU A 22 -12.53 10.78 0.35
C GLU A 22 -11.63 11.79 -0.34
N GLY A 23 -10.90 12.58 0.46
CA GLY A 23 -10.01 13.60 -0.07
C GLY A 23 -8.96 12.99 -0.99
N PRO A 24 -8.42 13.77 -1.94
CA PRO A 24 -7.42 13.25 -2.86
C PRO A 24 -6.17 12.81 -2.09
N SER A 25 -5.75 11.55 -2.26
CA SER A 25 -4.48 11.05 -1.75
C SER A 25 -3.32 11.82 -2.38
N LEU A 26 -2.29 12.13 -1.57
CA LEU A 26 -1.12 12.86 -2.04
C LEU A 26 -0.14 11.89 -2.72
N PRO A 27 0.27 12.16 -3.98
CA PRO A 27 1.23 11.30 -4.67
C PRO A 27 2.65 11.53 -4.15
N ASN A 28 3.35 10.45 -3.89
CA ASN A 28 4.78 10.44 -3.56
C ASN A 28 5.57 9.76 -4.68
N ARG A 29 6.88 10.03 -4.73
CA ARG A 29 7.74 9.56 -5.82
C ARG A 29 8.52 8.30 -5.50
N VAL A 30 8.52 7.84 -4.26
CA VAL A 30 9.29 6.67 -3.80
C VAL A 30 8.43 5.81 -2.92
N ALA A 31 8.32 4.52 -3.25
CA ALA A 31 7.76 3.51 -2.37
C ALA A 31 8.86 2.97 -1.44
N LEU A 32 8.59 2.96 -0.15
CA LEU A 32 9.46 2.36 0.87
C LEU A 32 8.95 0.95 1.13
N LEU A 33 9.81 -0.03 0.86
CA LEU A 33 9.48 -1.45 0.96
C LEU A 33 10.39 -2.16 1.95
N GLN A 34 9.88 -3.24 2.49
CA GLN A 34 10.68 -4.28 3.13
C GLN A 34 10.46 -5.61 2.41
N GLY A 35 11.52 -6.40 2.34
CA GLY A 35 11.49 -7.73 1.79
C GLY A 35 12.13 -8.73 2.74
N LEU A 36 11.52 -9.90 2.87
CA LEU A 36 12.02 -11.05 3.62
C LEU A 36 12.47 -12.14 2.64
N ASP A 37 13.71 -12.55 2.77
CA ASP A 37 14.18 -13.83 2.22
C ASP A 37 13.89 -14.93 3.25
N LYS A 38 12.93 -15.80 2.95
CA LYS A 38 12.47 -16.87 3.85
C LYS A 38 13.50 -17.98 4.02
N VAL A 39 14.44 -18.14 3.08
CA VAL A 39 15.49 -19.16 3.15
C VAL A 39 16.56 -18.77 4.14
N THR A 40 16.96 -17.50 4.12
CA THR A 40 18.02 -16.96 4.98
C THR A 40 17.49 -16.26 6.22
N ALA A 41 16.15 -16.10 6.33
CA ALA A 41 15.45 -15.32 7.36
C ALA A 41 15.95 -13.88 7.47
N ARG A 42 16.38 -13.29 6.35
CA ARG A 42 16.93 -11.94 6.29
C ARG A 42 15.91 -10.94 5.79
N VAL A 43 15.68 -9.89 6.58
CA VAL A 43 14.85 -8.73 6.20
C VAL A 43 15.74 -7.61 5.69
N SER A 44 15.35 -7.00 4.59
CA SER A 44 16.03 -5.84 4.00
C SER A 44 15.02 -4.74 3.71
N ALA A 45 15.38 -3.50 4.02
CA ALA A 45 14.62 -2.32 3.62
C ALA A 45 15.24 -1.74 2.33
N PHE A 46 14.38 -1.36 1.38
CA PHE A 46 14.81 -0.77 0.13
C PHE A 46 13.77 0.20 -0.42
N GLN A 47 14.19 1.01 -1.37
CA GLN A 47 13.37 2.06 -1.98
C GLN A 47 13.14 1.72 -3.44
N VAL A 48 11.89 1.95 -3.90
CA VAL A 48 11.51 1.79 -5.30
C VAL A 48 10.97 3.13 -5.80
N PRO A 49 11.75 3.90 -6.55
CA PRO A 49 11.25 5.12 -7.18
C PRO A 49 10.10 4.77 -8.14
N VAL A 50 9.02 5.55 -8.10
CA VAL A 50 7.85 5.34 -8.96
C VAL A 50 8.27 5.40 -10.43
N GLY A 51 7.87 4.40 -11.20
CA GLY A 51 8.25 4.22 -12.61
C GLY A 51 9.62 3.60 -12.83
N LYS A 52 10.36 3.23 -11.77
CA LYS A 52 11.64 2.52 -11.86
C LYS A 52 11.48 1.09 -11.38
N GLU A 53 12.32 0.21 -11.92
CA GLU A 53 12.43 -1.16 -11.52
C GLU A 53 13.59 -1.33 -10.53
N VAL A 54 13.36 -2.09 -9.47
CA VAL A 54 14.37 -2.45 -8.46
C VAL A 54 14.37 -3.95 -8.26
N ARG A 55 15.53 -4.54 -8.10
CA ARG A 55 15.69 -5.98 -7.90
C ARG A 55 15.82 -6.33 -6.43
N PHE A 56 15.07 -7.36 -6.00
CA PHE A 56 15.18 -8.00 -4.70
C PHE A 56 15.24 -9.52 -4.87
N GLY A 57 16.41 -10.11 -4.70
CA GLY A 57 16.63 -11.53 -5.01
C GLY A 57 16.36 -11.83 -6.49
N THR A 58 15.41 -12.72 -6.77
CA THR A 58 14.93 -13.02 -8.12
C THR A 58 13.75 -12.17 -8.56
N LEU A 59 13.25 -11.30 -7.67
CA LEU A 59 12.11 -10.43 -7.94
C LEU A 59 12.56 -9.12 -8.60
N GLU A 60 11.86 -8.74 -9.65
CA GLU A 60 11.87 -7.39 -10.23
C GLU A 60 10.60 -6.67 -9.82
N ILE A 61 10.76 -5.55 -9.13
CA ILE A 61 9.68 -4.79 -8.49
C ILE A 61 9.60 -3.42 -9.12
N THR A 62 8.43 -3.09 -9.67
CA THR A 62 8.12 -1.76 -10.19
C THR A 62 6.98 -1.14 -9.38
N ALA A 63 7.20 0.02 -8.80
CA ALA A 63 6.14 0.83 -8.21
C ALA A 63 5.52 1.73 -9.30
N ARG A 64 4.22 1.59 -9.53
CA ARG A 64 3.47 2.44 -10.48
C ARG A 64 2.91 3.69 -9.83
N ALA A 65 2.59 3.61 -8.55
CA ALA A 65 2.12 4.73 -7.74
C ALA A 65 2.49 4.51 -6.28
N CYS A 66 2.65 5.59 -5.52
CA CYS A 66 2.75 5.59 -4.07
C CYS A 66 1.99 6.79 -3.54
N LEU A 67 1.01 6.55 -2.67
CA LEU A 67 0.05 7.53 -2.17
C LEU A 67 0.06 7.53 -0.65
N VAL A 68 -0.05 8.73 -0.08
CA VAL A 68 -0.21 8.94 1.37
C VAL A 68 -1.57 9.57 1.62
N ALA A 69 -2.25 9.12 2.65
CA ALA A 69 -3.50 9.72 3.08
C ALA A 69 -3.27 11.19 3.49
N PRO A 70 -4.24 12.10 3.26
CA PRO A 70 -4.16 13.48 3.71
C PRO A 70 -3.99 13.54 5.23
N PRO A 71 -3.37 14.62 5.80
CA PRO A 71 -3.17 14.76 7.24
C PRO A 71 -4.46 14.79 8.08
N THR A 72 -5.60 14.97 7.44
CA THR A 72 -6.95 14.98 8.06
C THR A 72 -7.55 13.59 8.23
N GLU A 73 -6.93 12.57 7.66
CA GLU A 73 -7.35 11.17 7.71
C GLU A 73 -6.38 10.33 8.57
N PRO A 74 -6.78 9.13 9.01
CA PRO A 74 -5.85 8.21 9.64
C PRO A 74 -4.63 7.95 8.75
N PRO A 75 -3.40 7.89 9.33
CA PRO A 75 -2.19 7.67 8.55
C PRO A 75 -2.25 6.38 7.75
N GLU A 76 -2.16 6.48 6.45
CA GLU A 76 -2.09 5.34 5.54
C GLU A 76 -1.13 5.64 4.39
N SER A 77 -0.41 4.63 3.95
CA SER A 77 0.38 4.66 2.72
C SER A 77 0.04 3.45 1.87
N ALA A 78 -0.18 3.67 0.59
CA ALA A 78 -0.49 2.62 -0.36
C ALA A 78 0.38 2.73 -1.59
N ALA A 79 0.91 1.60 -2.07
CA ALA A 79 1.65 1.55 -3.33
C ALA A 79 1.05 0.53 -4.28
N PHE A 80 0.95 0.90 -5.55
CA PHE A 80 0.64 -0.04 -6.61
C PHE A 80 1.93 -0.66 -7.11
N LEU A 81 2.08 -1.97 -6.90
CA LEU A 81 3.27 -2.72 -7.26
C LEU A 81 2.97 -3.73 -8.37
N GLU A 82 3.91 -3.84 -9.29
CA GLU A 82 4.02 -4.96 -10.22
C GLU A 82 5.30 -5.71 -9.89
N ILE A 83 5.18 -7.01 -9.63
CA ILE A 83 6.31 -7.85 -9.24
C ILE A 83 6.39 -9.02 -10.21
N ARG A 84 7.59 -9.23 -10.76
CA ARG A 84 7.92 -10.37 -11.63
C ARG A 84 9.00 -11.19 -10.97
N ASP A 85 8.87 -12.51 -11.01
CA ASP A 85 9.97 -13.41 -10.66
C ASP A 85 10.71 -13.78 -11.93
N VAL A 86 11.91 -13.28 -12.08
CA VAL A 86 12.74 -13.50 -13.26
C VAL A 86 13.63 -14.73 -13.12
N GLY A 87 13.71 -15.33 -11.92
CA GLY A 87 14.50 -16.52 -11.68
C GLY A 87 15.93 -16.43 -12.21
N PRO A 88 16.67 -17.53 -12.24
CA PRO A 88 18.02 -17.56 -12.82
C PRO A 88 18.02 -17.55 -14.36
N VAL A 89 16.90 -17.85 -15.01
CA VAL A 89 16.78 -18.03 -16.48
C VAL A 89 16.17 -16.82 -17.18
N GLY A 90 15.64 -15.83 -16.42
CA GLY A 90 15.19 -14.56 -16.97
C GLY A 90 13.80 -14.55 -17.64
N ASP A 91 13.02 -15.62 -17.57
CA ASP A 91 11.70 -15.73 -18.24
C ASP A 91 10.56 -14.94 -17.58
N GLY A 92 10.84 -14.27 -16.51
CA GLY A 92 10.00 -13.30 -15.83
C GLY A 92 8.50 -13.59 -15.79
N LYS A 93 8.03 -14.37 -14.80
CA LYS A 93 6.61 -14.55 -14.53
C LYS A 93 6.11 -13.44 -13.63
N GLN A 94 5.00 -12.78 -13.98
CA GLN A 94 4.33 -11.85 -13.07
C GLN A 94 3.72 -12.65 -11.91
N VAL A 95 4.15 -12.31 -10.68
CA VAL A 95 3.73 -12.99 -9.44
C VAL A 95 2.84 -12.11 -8.59
N PHE A 96 2.81 -10.80 -8.85
CA PHE A 96 1.93 -9.87 -8.18
C PHE A 96 1.64 -8.64 -9.06
N SER A 97 0.42 -8.13 -8.97
CA SER A 97 0.03 -6.81 -9.51
C SER A 97 -1.16 -6.29 -8.71
N GLY A 98 -0.98 -5.19 -7.98
CA GLY A 98 -2.03 -4.64 -7.16
C GLY A 98 -1.55 -3.61 -6.14
N TRP A 99 -2.51 -3.14 -5.34
CA TRP A 99 -2.25 -2.24 -4.23
C TRP A 99 -1.83 -3.00 -2.99
N MET A 100 -0.76 -2.54 -2.35
CA MET A 100 -0.36 -2.94 -1.01
C MET A 100 -0.51 -1.76 -0.05
N PHE A 101 -0.98 -2.02 1.18
CA PHE A 101 -1.26 -1.03 2.19
C PHE A 101 -0.31 -1.19 3.38
N ALA A 102 0.32 -0.10 3.83
CA ALA A 102 1.28 -0.13 4.92
C ALA A 102 0.63 -0.53 6.27
N SER A 103 -0.61 -0.09 6.53
CA SER A 103 -1.34 -0.43 7.76
C SER A 103 -1.85 -1.87 7.79
N SER A 104 -1.99 -2.51 6.63
CA SER A 104 -2.62 -3.83 6.51
C SER A 104 -1.93 -4.70 5.45
N PRO A 105 -0.67 -5.10 5.67
CA PRO A 105 0.11 -5.86 4.68
C PRO A 105 -0.54 -7.18 4.24
N ALA A 106 -1.35 -7.78 5.13
CA ALA A 106 -2.02 -9.05 4.86
C ALA A 106 -3.20 -8.96 3.87
N LEU A 107 -3.73 -7.75 3.58
CA LEU A 107 -4.86 -7.61 2.66
C LEU A 107 -4.47 -7.94 1.20
N SER A 108 -3.23 -7.68 0.83
CA SER A 108 -2.71 -7.92 -0.52
C SER A 108 -1.28 -8.40 -0.41
N ALA A 109 -1.08 -9.61 0.10
CA ALA A 109 0.23 -10.20 0.29
C ALA A 109 0.78 -10.78 -1.02
N LEU A 110 2.10 -10.69 -1.20
CA LEU A 110 2.80 -11.46 -2.23
C LEU A 110 2.79 -12.94 -1.84
N GLU A 111 2.25 -13.79 -2.70
CA GLU A 111 2.33 -15.24 -2.54
C GLU A 111 3.54 -15.79 -3.32
N HIS A 112 4.68 -15.90 -2.64
CA HIS A 112 5.91 -16.43 -3.23
C HIS A 112 6.60 -17.41 -2.25
N PRO A 113 7.15 -18.54 -2.72
CA PRO A 113 7.72 -19.56 -1.83
C PRO A 113 8.98 -19.10 -1.09
N VAL A 114 9.76 -18.18 -1.66
CA VAL A 114 11.07 -17.76 -1.13
C VAL A 114 11.04 -16.35 -0.56
N TYR A 115 10.24 -15.46 -1.10
CA TYR A 115 10.25 -14.05 -0.74
C TYR A 115 8.89 -13.56 -0.24
N ASP A 116 8.91 -12.65 0.73
CA ASP A 116 7.79 -11.76 1.04
C ASP A 116 8.23 -10.32 0.79
N VAL A 117 7.29 -9.49 0.33
CA VAL A 117 7.50 -8.05 0.12
C VAL A 117 6.27 -7.31 0.62
N TRP A 118 6.48 -6.21 1.34
CA TRP A 118 5.40 -5.35 1.80
C TRP A 118 5.80 -3.88 1.79
N VAL A 119 4.78 -3.02 1.71
CA VAL A 119 4.92 -1.57 1.78
C VAL A 119 5.03 -1.13 3.23
N VAL A 120 5.97 -0.25 3.54
CA VAL A 120 6.09 0.42 4.84
C VAL A 120 5.74 1.90 4.77
N GLY A 121 5.77 2.48 3.59
CA GLY A 121 5.41 3.88 3.41
C GLY A 121 5.70 4.41 2.02
N CYS A 122 5.44 5.69 1.87
CA CYS A 122 5.82 6.48 0.71
C CYS A 122 6.62 7.70 1.14
N ALA A 123 7.54 8.15 0.31
CA ALA A 123 8.35 9.34 0.57
C ALA A 123 8.57 10.15 -0.70
N ASP A 124 8.93 11.40 -0.53
CA ASP A 124 9.52 12.17 -1.62
C ASP A 124 10.97 11.71 -1.85
N PRO A 125 11.50 11.83 -3.08
CA PRO A 125 12.88 11.47 -3.33
C PRO A 125 13.81 12.27 -2.42
N LEU A 126 14.75 11.57 -1.81
CA LEU A 126 15.83 12.25 -1.11
C LEU A 126 16.61 13.10 -2.12
N PRO A 127 17.11 14.28 -1.72
CA PRO A 127 18.03 15.04 -2.55
C PRO A 127 19.20 14.13 -2.98
N GLU A 128 19.61 14.27 -4.23
CA GLU A 128 20.73 13.50 -4.77
C GLU A 128 21.97 13.67 -3.89
N GLY A 129 22.50 12.58 -3.34
CA GLY A 129 23.61 12.60 -2.39
C GLY A 129 23.24 12.52 -0.90
N ALA A 130 21.94 12.51 -0.55
CA ALA A 130 21.56 12.27 0.83
C ALA A 130 21.85 10.81 1.24
N PRO A 131 22.42 10.57 2.44
CA PRO A 131 22.60 9.21 2.94
C PRO A 131 21.24 8.52 3.11
N PRO A 132 21.15 7.19 2.87
CA PRO A 132 19.91 6.46 3.10
C PRO A 132 19.42 6.68 4.54
N PRO A 133 18.08 6.76 4.76
CA PRO A 133 17.55 6.88 6.10
C PRO A 133 18.07 5.74 6.97
N ALA A 134 18.52 6.09 8.18
CA ALA A 134 18.95 5.09 9.15
C ALA A 134 17.84 4.07 9.39
N PRO A 135 18.17 2.78 9.52
CA PRO A 135 17.18 1.78 9.89
C PRO A 135 16.50 2.20 11.20
N PRO A 136 15.17 1.97 11.33
CA PRO A 136 14.48 2.28 12.57
C PRO A 136 15.18 1.60 13.75
N PRO A 137 15.30 2.29 14.90
CA PRO A 137 15.94 1.69 16.07
C PRO A 137 15.20 0.38 16.42
N PRO A 138 15.94 -0.65 16.87
CA PRO A 138 15.33 -1.88 17.30
C PRO A 138 14.25 -1.56 18.34
N SER A 139 13.06 -2.08 18.12
CA SER A 139 11.94 -1.93 19.07
C SER A 139 12.42 -2.40 20.45
N SER A 140 12.47 -1.46 21.39
CA SER A 140 12.85 -1.78 22.76
C SER A 140 11.92 -2.87 23.29
N PRO A 141 12.46 -3.94 23.91
CA PRO A 141 11.61 -4.96 24.49
C PRO A 141 10.67 -4.31 25.52
N SER A 142 9.38 -4.54 25.35
CA SER A 142 8.35 -4.04 26.27
C SER A 142 8.70 -4.55 27.68
N ARG A 143 9.01 -3.63 28.59
CA ARG A 143 9.28 -3.96 30.00
C ARG A 143 8.03 -4.66 30.56
N PRO A 144 8.16 -5.85 31.16
CA PRO A 144 7.03 -6.51 31.80
C PRO A 144 6.40 -5.59 32.82
N ARG A 145 5.09 -5.41 32.78
CA ARG A 145 4.35 -4.68 33.81
C ARG A 145 4.50 -5.46 35.11
N GLN A 146 5.24 -4.93 36.06
CA GLN A 146 5.23 -5.45 37.42
C GLN A 146 3.92 -5.02 38.05
N ASN A 147 2.97 -5.96 38.18
CA ASN A 147 1.82 -5.80 39.02
C ASN A 147 2.30 -6.02 40.47
N GLY A 148 2.33 -4.94 41.25
CA GLY A 148 2.40 -4.95 42.70
C GLY A 148 0.99 -4.97 43.31
#